data_ea92e5c7a8bd625002a7e7454e1828f3
#
_entry.id   ea92e5c7a8bd625002a7e7454e1828f3
#
_cell.length_a   1.000
_cell.length_b   1.000
_cell.length_c   1.000
_cell.angle_alpha   90.00
_cell.angle_beta   90.00
_cell.angle_gamma   90.00
#
_symmetry.space_group_name_H-M   'P 1'
#
loop_
_entity.id
_entity.type
_entity.pdbx_description
1 polymer ?
#
loop_
_entity_poly.entity_id
_entity_poly.type
_entity_poly.pdbx_seq_one_letter_code
_entity_poly.pdbx_strand_id
1 'polypeptide(L)' 'MAPKKKLDFSDIATARKKTNLNQKDFWSRYGVTQSGGSRYESGRNIPKPLAILLWLHQSGKVTDKDLADALK' A
#
# COMPACT_ATOMS: atom_id res chain seq x y z
N MET A 1 -12.62 -5.31 19.66
CA MET A 1 -12.34 -5.10 19.27
C MET A 1 -11.77 -4.76 18.75
N ALA A 2 -11.44 -4.71 18.43
CA ALA A 2 -10.91 -4.32 17.98
C ALA A 2 -10.80 -3.84 17.31
N PRO A 3 -10.66 -3.48 17.26
CA PRO A 3 -10.73 -2.78 16.37
C PRO A 3 -10.09 -2.81 15.30
N LYS A 4 -10.32 -3.05 14.90
CA LYS A 4 -9.82 -2.98 14.01
C LYS A 4 -9.63 -1.91 13.45
N LYS A 5 -9.05 -1.83 13.38
CA LYS A 5 -8.84 -0.70 12.90
C LYS A 5 -8.69 -0.70 11.49
N LYS A 6 -9.35 0.12 10.81
CA LYS A 6 -9.16 0.28 9.45
C LYS A 6 -7.93 1.02 9.20
N LEU A 7 -7.21 0.74 8.12
CA LEU A 7 -6.10 1.55 7.71
C LEU A 7 -6.59 2.91 7.24
N ASP A 8 -5.87 3.93 7.63
CA ASP A 8 -6.19 5.28 7.22
C ASP A 8 -5.36 5.63 5.99
N PHE A 9 -5.96 5.48 4.82
CA PHE A 9 -5.23 5.73 3.58
C PHE A 9 -5.08 7.20 3.25
N SER A 10 -5.70 8.08 4.04
CA SER A 10 -5.47 9.50 3.85
C SER A 10 -4.04 9.89 4.24
N ASP A 11 -3.35 9.01 4.95
CA ASP A 11 -1.97 9.26 5.38
C ASP A 11 -1.07 8.10 4.97
N ILE A 12 -1.24 7.66 3.73
CA ILE A 12 -0.48 6.51 3.24
C ILE A 12 1.02 6.83 3.17
N ALA A 13 1.37 8.10 2.99
CA ALA A 13 2.79 8.48 2.95
C ALA A 13 3.47 8.16 4.28
N THR A 14 2.80 8.40 5.39
CA THR A 14 3.35 8.07 6.70
C THR A 14 3.50 6.56 6.85
N ALA A 15 2.50 5.82 6.39
CA ALA A 15 2.57 4.36 6.44
C ALA A 15 3.77 3.86 5.63
N ARG A 16 4.01 4.46 4.45
CA ARG A 16 5.15 4.09 3.64
C ARG A 16 6.47 4.38 4.36
N LYS A 17 6.57 5.57 4.96
CA LYS A 17 7.80 5.96 5.62
C LYS A 17 8.17 5.02 6.75
N LYS A 18 7.19 4.43 7.39
CA LYS A 18 7.45 3.47 8.46
C LYS A 18 8.11 2.20 7.94
N THR A 19 7.99 1.90 6.65
CA THR A 19 8.62 0.73 6.07
C THR A 19 10.05 0.98 5.65
N ASN A 20 10.50 2.24 5.66
CA ASN A 20 11.83 2.66 5.21
C ASN A 20 12.02 2.47 3.71
N LEU A 21 10.93 2.35 2.96
CA LEU A 21 11.00 2.25 1.51
C LEU A 21 10.70 3.60 0.87
N ASN A 22 11.34 3.87 -0.27
CA ASN A 22 11.02 5.07 -1.02
C ASN A 22 9.71 4.84 -1.80
N GLN A 23 9.20 5.91 -2.44
CA GLN A 23 7.94 5.81 -3.18
C GLN A 23 7.98 4.72 -4.23
N LYS A 24 9.05 4.70 -5.02
CA LYS A 24 9.13 3.75 -6.12
C LYS A 24 9.08 2.31 -5.61
N ASP A 25 9.91 2.00 -4.61
CA ASP A 25 10.00 0.62 -4.12
C ASP A 25 8.73 0.20 -3.39
N PHE A 26 8.14 1.11 -2.62
CA PHE A 26 6.92 0.79 -1.90
C PHE A 26 5.77 0.48 -2.86
N TRP A 27 5.53 1.38 -3.81
CA TRP A 27 4.38 1.25 -4.69
C TRP A 27 4.56 0.18 -5.74
N SER A 28 5.80 -0.07 -6.19
CA SER A 28 6.02 -1.07 -7.21
C SER A 28 5.65 -2.47 -6.75
N ARG A 29 5.73 -2.74 -5.46
CA ARG A 29 5.37 -4.06 -4.95
C ARG A 29 3.88 -4.34 -5.09
N TYR A 30 3.07 -3.30 -5.29
CA TYR A 30 1.64 -3.44 -5.53
C TYR A 30 1.30 -3.27 -7.01
N GLY A 31 2.31 -3.19 -7.86
CA GLY A 31 2.07 -2.99 -9.29
C GLY A 31 1.73 -1.57 -9.66
N VAL A 32 2.02 -0.62 -8.79
CA VAL A 32 1.72 0.80 -9.02
C VAL A 32 3.00 1.53 -9.37
N THR A 33 2.92 2.40 -10.39
CA THR A 33 4.08 3.21 -10.77
C THR A 33 4.39 4.24 -9.71
N GLN A 34 5.62 4.78 -9.74
CA GLN A 34 5.97 5.84 -8.80
C GLN A 34 5.07 7.05 -8.99
N SER A 35 4.73 7.40 -10.23
CA SER A 35 3.84 8.52 -10.50
C SER A 35 2.47 8.29 -9.87
N GLY A 36 1.91 7.08 -10.04
CA GLY A 36 0.64 6.74 -9.44
C GLY A 36 0.69 6.80 -7.92
N GLY A 37 1.77 6.24 -7.35
CA GLY A 37 1.94 6.28 -5.90
C GLY A 37 2.04 7.69 -5.36
N SER A 38 2.76 8.54 -6.08
CA SER A 38 2.91 9.93 -5.69
C SER A 38 1.55 10.63 -5.64
N ARG A 39 0.69 10.34 -6.61
CA ARG A 39 -0.65 10.94 -6.62
C ARG A 39 -1.49 10.47 -5.45
N TYR A 40 -1.41 9.20 -5.11
CA TYR A 40 -2.15 8.68 -3.96
C TYR A 40 -1.65 9.32 -2.66
N GLU A 41 -0.34 9.51 -2.54
CA GLU A 41 0.21 10.16 -1.36
C GLU A 41 -0.14 11.65 -1.31
N SER A 42 -0.49 12.24 -2.45
CA SER A 42 -0.90 13.63 -2.51
C SER A 42 -2.39 13.84 -2.30
N GLY A 43 -3.14 12.77 -2.08
CA GLY A 43 -4.54 12.87 -1.75
C GLY A 43 -5.52 12.31 -2.77
N ARG A 44 -5.02 11.77 -3.90
CA ARG A 44 -5.91 11.13 -4.86
C ARG A 44 -6.53 9.89 -4.24
N ASN A 45 -7.79 9.64 -4.54
CA ASN A 45 -8.47 8.47 -4.01
C ASN A 45 -7.81 7.18 -4.49
N ILE A 46 -7.62 6.25 -3.57
CA ILE A 46 -7.06 4.95 -3.90
C ILE A 46 -8.20 4.05 -4.37
N PRO A 47 -8.06 3.43 -5.56
CA PRO A 47 -9.11 2.53 -6.05
C PRO A 47 -9.36 1.40 -5.04
N LYS A 48 -10.59 0.95 -4.96
CA LYS A 48 -10.95 -0.06 -3.96
C LYS A 48 -10.10 -1.34 -4.05
N PRO A 49 -9.85 -1.91 -5.23
CA PRO A 49 -9.01 -3.12 -5.26
C PRO A 49 -7.62 -2.89 -4.69
N LEU A 50 -7.04 -1.72 -4.95
CA LEU A 50 -5.73 -1.40 -4.41
C LEU A 50 -5.80 -1.19 -2.91
N ALA A 51 -6.86 -0.55 -2.43
CA ALA A 51 -7.05 -0.35 -1.00
C ALA A 51 -7.17 -1.69 -0.27
N ILE A 52 -7.87 -2.64 -0.87
CA ILE A 52 -8.01 -3.98 -0.29
C ILE A 52 -6.64 -4.65 -0.23
N LEU A 53 -5.86 -4.56 -1.29
CA LEU A 53 -4.55 -5.18 -1.32
C LEU A 53 -3.62 -4.55 -0.28
N LEU A 54 -3.65 -3.23 -0.16
CA LEU A 54 -2.87 -2.53 0.85
C LEU A 54 -3.25 -3.01 2.24
N TRP A 55 -4.55 -3.14 2.50
CA TRP A 55 -5.00 -3.58 3.81
C TRP A 55 -4.53 -5.00 4.12
N LEU A 56 -4.66 -5.89 3.14
CA LEU A 56 -4.24 -7.28 3.33
C LEU A 56 -2.74 -7.37 3.61
N HIS A 57 -1.96 -6.61 2.88
CA HIS A 57 -0.51 -6.64 3.06
C HIS A 57 -0.11 -6.02 4.40
N GLN A 58 -0.69 -4.88 4.74
CA GLN A 58 -0.35 -4.20 5.98
C GLN A 58 -0.79 -4.99 7.21
N SER A 59 -1.86 -5.76 7.08
CA SER A 59 -2.33 -6.58 8.20
C SER A 59 -1.61 -7.92 8.31
N GLY A 60 -0.70 -8.20 7.38
CA GLY A 60 0.10 -9.43 7.45
C GLY A 60 -0.52 -10.64 6.80
N LYS A 61 -1.69 -10.48 6.18
CA LYS A 61 -2.37 -11.60 5.53
C LYS A 61 -1.77 -11.93 4.17
N VAL A 62 -1.08 -10.99 3.57
CA VAL A 62 -0.38 -11.17 2.30
C VAL A 62 1.07 -10.77 2.55
N THR A 63 1.99 -11.64 2.17
CA THR A 63 3.42 -11.40 2.41
C THR A 63 4.07 -10.74 1.20
N ASP A 64 5.30 -10.27 1.39
CA ASP A 64 6.09 -9.71 0.29
C ASP A 64 6.26 -10.75 -0.81
N LYS A 65 6.43 -12.01 -0.44
CA LYS A 65 6.58 -13.07 -1.42
C LYS A 65 5.30 -13.23 -2.23
N ASP A 66 4.15 -13.15 -1.57
CA ASP A 66 2.87 -13.26 -2.27
C ASP A 66 2.73 -12.15 -3.31
N LEU A 67 3.13 -10.93 -2.94
CA LEU A 67 3.08 -9.82 -3.88
C LEU A 67 4.02 -10.03 -5.05
N ALA A 68 5.23 -10.48 -4.78
CA ALA A 68 6.21 -10.72 -5.84
C ALA A 68 5.70 -11.78 -6.81
N ASP A 69 5.11 -12.84 -6.29
CA ASP A 69 4.57 -13.90 -7.12
C ASP A 69 3.42 -13.39 -8.00
N ALA A 70 2.58 -12.52 -7.43
CA ALA A 70 1.45 -11.99 -8.18
C ALA A 70 1.87 -11.07 -9.32
N LEU A 71 3.04 -10.46 -9.21
CA LEU A 71 3.54 -9.53 -10.22
C LEU A 71 4.24 -10.21 -11.40
N LYS A 72 4.46 -11.49 -11.32
CA LYS A 72 5.14 -12.21 -12.42
C LYS A 72 4.31 -12.33 -13.67
#